data_093a01b4990088eb8d0eb2e5dff69559
#
_entry.id   093a01b4990088eb8d0eb2e5dff69559
#
_cell.length_a   1.000
_cell.length_b   1.000
_cell.length_c   1.000
_cell.angle_alpha   90.00
_cell.angle_beta   90.00
_cell.angle_gamma   90.00
#
_symmetry.space_group_name_H-M   'P 1'
#
loop_
_entity.id
_entity.type
_entity.pdbx_description
1 polymer ?
#
loop_
_entity_poly.entity_id
_entity_poly.type
_entity_poly.pdbx_seq_one_letter_code
_entity_poly.pdbx_strand_id
1 'polypeptide(L)'
;MHLVAKRVKGHEYFYLVEKARRNGRVVTSRTVYIGDRQKLAEMIQVSASAVLPASFAPQPVGAALALATVAADLGIEELIDEVCPVRRGAAPVGRRVLLAALHRVLAPRRENGLRTLRGFYETSILAELLPIAAPALDDRRLGEMLGAMTEPQVERIEAAVVQRLIQREGVSTHALAFDCTNFDSFAGAKTRSRLLRRGHAKSGRPLRVLGMGLLATADEGMPLLTFAYPGNENVVTAFGRFLRALDRRRASLDLPLEMTVAADGGNVSKQLLLRLEADPRYYVMRLPPHHLGDVPRGRHRELPALMGSLKGKVWAQKQACMVYGVPRCVVDVYSRRMHQRQLPGLRRDRDRARADLVELQRLLERQRQGLRRAKPLTVRAVQRRVAQAVCREHMRSLFHVQVAKGAGAPTLTFTESEEAWHHLQDYVLGRTLLVTNRGDWSPEQIVHASRMQSHNERAFRDLKDPGGASMLPLRYRKDRALRAHVLLVVLALILAKVLQRRLKQAGTTAPSLASVLGPLQQVQRARVQFADDAPPALRALAAGAWVPSQRTARQEELLHALRLAERVELGTTIANRLASKKARRRGKLPPPPPVSGP
;
A
#
# COMPACT_ATOMS: atom_id res chain seq x y z
N MET A 1 -40.70 14.70 16.77
CA MET A 1 -41.29 15.53 15.71
C MET A 1 -42.79 15.42 15.78
N HIS A 2 -43.56 16.52 15.74
CA HIS A 2 -45.03 16.51 15.80
C HIS A 2 -45.61 17.58 14.86
N LEU A 3 -46.81 17.33 14.35
CA LEU A 3 -47.54 18.22 13.47
C LEU A 3 -48.21 19.34 14.28
N VAL A 4 -48.03 20.59 13.87
CA VAL A 4 -48.65 21.76 14.50
C VAL A 4 -49.42 22.54 13.44
N ALA A 5 -50.67 22.84 13.70
CA ALA A 5 -51.48 23.76 12.89
C ALA A 5 -51.39 25.17 13.42
N LYS A 6 -51.19 26.16 12.56
CA LYS A 6 -51.26 27.61 12.91
C LYS A 6 -52.27 28.30 12.00
N ARG A 7 -53.13 29.13 12.59
CA ARG A 7 -54.05 30.00 11.82
C ARG A 7 -53.45 31.36 11.58
N VAL A 8 -53.36 31.78 10.35
CA VAL A 8 -52.87 33.08 9.96
C VAL A 8 -53.86 33.69 8.95
N LYS A 9 -54.43 34.86 9.29
CA LYS A 9 -55.43 35.56 8.45
C LYS A 9 -56.60 34.66 7.98
N GLY A 10 -57.11 33.81 8.84
CA GLY A 10 -58.24 32.90 8.53
C GLY A 10 -57.88 31.59 7.86
N HIS A 11 -56.67 31.42 7.36
CA HIS A 11 -56.16 30.21 6.74
C HIS A 11 -55.36 29.36 7.71
N GLU A 12 -55.45 28.04 7.62
CA GLU A 12 -54.77 27.09 8.47
C GLU A 12 -53.54 26.52 7.73
N TYR A 13 -52.36 26.65 8.38
CA TYR A 13 -51.11 26.19 7.84
C TYR A 13 -50.48 25.16 8.79
N PHE A 14 -49.86 24.11 8.24
CA PHE A 14 -49.29 22.99 8.96
C PHE A 14 -47.77 23.06 8.96
N TYR A 15 -47.20 22.73 10.13
CA TYR A 15 -45.76 22.72 10.38
C TYR A 15 -45.38 21.44 11.07
N LEU A 16 -44.25 20.84 10.68
CA LEU A 16 -43.59 19.77 11.41
C LEU A 16 -42.57 20.41 12.37
N VAL A 17 -42.79 20.19 13.66
CA VAL A 17 -41.99 20.81 14.72
C VAL A 17 -41.24 19.74 15.50
N GLU A 18 -39.93 19.91 15.58
CA GLU A 18 -39.07 19.10 16.42
C GLU A 18 -38.68 19.87 17.67
N LYS A 19 -38.88 19.26 18.82
CA LYS A 19 -38.52 19.85 20.12
C LYS A 19 -37.36 19.09 20.73
N ALA A 20 -36.35 19.80 21.23
CA ALA A 20 -35.23 19.26 21.96
C ALA A 20 -35.17 19.87 23.36
N ARG A 21 -34.68 19.12 24.36
CA ARG A 21 -34.37 19.68 25.69
C ARG A 21 -32.96 20.26 25.68
N ARG A 22 -32.87 21.58 25.95
CA ARG A 22 -31.59 22.24 26.21
C ARG A 22 -31.66 22.95 27.55
N ASN A 23 -30.70 22.69 28.43
CA ASN A 23 -30.63 23.29 29.78
C ASN A 23 -31.95 23.17 30.59
N GLY A 24 -32.57 22.01 30.60
CA GLY A 24 -33.82 21.72 31.28
C GLY A 24 -35.09 22.29 30.63
N ARG A 25 -34.99 23.12 29.61
CA ARG A 25 -36.11 23.74 28.89
C ARG A 25 -36.37 23.06 27.56
N VAL A 26 -37.61 22.92 27.17
CA VAL A 26 -38.01 22.39 25.84
C VAL A 26 -37.96 23.54 24.85
N VAL A 27 -37.08 23.45 23.89
CA VAL A 27 -36.93 24.42 22.81
C VAL A 27 -37.26 23.77 21.45
N THR A 28 -37.79 24.55 20.52
CA THR A 28 -38.01 24.10 19.16
C THR A 28 -36.64 24.05 18.43
N SER A 29 -36.20 22.85 18.06
CA SER A 29 -34.92 22.65 17.37
C SER A 29 -35.06 22.80 15.88
N ARG A 30 -36.22 22.47 15.31
CA ARG A 30 -36.48 22.56 13.87
C ARG A 30 -37.96 22.78 13.61
N THR A 31 -38.28 23.62 12.63
CA THR A 31 -39.63 23.81 12.13
C THR A 31 -39.60 23.71 10.60
N VAL A 32 -40.39 22.82 10.05
CA VAL A 32 -40.56 22.64 8.60
C VAL A 32 -41.97 23.04 8.21
N TYR A 33 -42.11 23.98 7.30
CA TYR A 33 -43.39 24.37 6.76
C TYR A 33 -43.89 23.32 5.77
N ILE A 34 -45.11 22.82 5.95
CA ILE A 34 -45.72 21.78 5.09
C ILE A 34 -46.63 22.43 4.04
N GLY A 35 -47.39 23.42 4.43
CA GLY A 35 -48.38 24.07 3.57
C GLY A 35 -49.76 24.19 4.24
N ASP A 36 -50.80 24.38 3.41
CA ASP A 36 -52.19 24.43 3.83
C ASP A 36 -52.80 23.02 3.98
N ARG A 37 -54.11 22.94 4.27
CA ARG A 37 -54.87 21.70 4.44
C ARG A 37 -54.86 20.84 3.15
N GLN A 38 -54.91 21.47 1.98
CA GLN A 38 -54.90 20.77 0.71
C GLN A 38 -53.56 20.07 0.47
N LYS A 39 -52.45 20.79 0.71
CA LYS A 39 -51.10 20.26 0.55
C LYS A 39 -50.77 19.16 1.57
N LEU A 40 -51.30 19.28 2.82
CA LEU A 40 -51.20 18.21 3.80
C LEU A 40 -51.99 16.97 3.37
N ALA A 41 -53.24 17.15 2.84
CA ALA A 41 -54.03 16.04 2.34
C ALA A 41 -53.37 15.35 1.13
N GLU A 42 -52.80 16.08 0.20
CA GLU A 42 -52.00 15.54 -0.90
C GLU A 42 -50.79 14.73 -0.39
N MET A 43 -50.08 15.22 0.62
CA MET A 43 -48.95 14.50 1.23
C MET A 43 -49.40 13.24 1.96
N ILE A 44 -50.56 13.23 2.62
CA ILE A 44 -51.14 12.06 3.29
C ILE A 44 -51.61 11.03 2.26
N GLN A 45 -52.28 11.45 1.17
CA GLN A 45 -52.64 10.57 0.06
C GLN A 45 -51.43 9.92 -0.60
N VAL A 46 -50.36 10.68 -0.79
CA VAL A 46 -49.08 10.19 -1.29
C VAL A 46 -48.45 9.16 -0.34
N SER A 47 -48.58 9.36 0.99
CA SER A 47 -48.08 8.42 1.99
C SER A 47 -48.96 7.17 2.12
N ALA A 48 -50.27 7.28 1.83
CA ALA A 48 -51.21 6.16 1.86
C ALA A 48 -51.14 5.26 0.61
N SER A 49 -50.71 5.83 -0.52
CA SER A 49 -50.34 5.05 -1.71
C SER A 49 -48.89 4.67 -1.58
N ALA A 50 -48.56 3.41 -1.46
CA ALA A 50 -47.16 2.92 -1.44
C ALA A 50 -46.51 3.15 -2.82
N VAL A 51 -46.23 4.42 -3.16
CA VAL A 51 -45.55 4.78 -4.41
C VAL A 51 -44.07 4.44 -4.26
N LEU A 52 -43.70 3.32 -4.84
CA LEU A 52 -42.30 2.89 -4.87
C LEU A 52 -41.51 3.73 -5.88
N PRO A 53 -40.26 4.05 -5.58
CA PRO A 53 -39.38 4.67 -6.57
C PRO A 53 -39.26 3.78 -7.82
N ALA A 54 -39.37 4.37 -9.00
CA ALA A 54 -39.13 3.67 -10.26
C ALA A 54 -37.64 3.32 -10.46
N SER A 55 -36.76 4.16 -9.95
CA SER A 55 -35.35 3.87 -9.94
C SER A 55 -34.66 4.43 -8.70
N PHE A 56 -33.63 3.71 -8.28
CA PHE A 56 -32.74 4.08 -7.16
C PHE A 56 -31.30 3.90 -7.62
N ALA A 57 -30.60 5.00 -7.85
CA ALA A 57 -29.22 4.99 -8.31
C ALA A 57 -28.26 5.38 -7.17
N PRO A 58 -27.67 4.40 -6.45
CA PRO A 58 -26.71 4.68 -5.39
C PRO A 58 -25.37 5.12 -5.97
N GLN A 59 -24.75 6.13 -5.35
CA GLN A 59 -23.46 6.65 -5.72
C GLN A 59 -22.54 6.71 -4.49
N PRO A 60 -21.40 5.97 -4.45
CA PRO A 60 -20.42 6.07 -3.40
C PRO A 60 -19.78 7.47 -3.37
N VAL A 61 -19.76 8.10 -2.18
CA VAL A 61 -19.27 9.47 -2.04
C VAL A 61 -18.15 9.61 -1.01
N GLY A 62 -18.17 8.85 0.09
CA GLY A 62 -17.30 9.11 1.23
C GLY A 62 -15.82 9.00 0.93
N ALA A 63 -15.37 7.88 0.35
CA ALA A 63 -13.95 7.69 0.03
C ALA A 63 -13.48 8.62 -1.10
N ALA A 64 -14.31 8.85 -2.12
CA ALA A 64 -13.99 9.75 -3.22
C ALA A 64 -13.79 11.20 -2.73
N LEU A 65 -14.70 11.67 -1.88
CA LEU A 65 -14.63 12.99 -1.27
C LEU A 65 -13.39 13.12 -0.38
N ALA A 66 -13.11 12.13 0.47
CA ALA A 66 -11.97 12.13 1.37
C ALA A 66 -10.64 12.20 0.60
N LEU A 67 -10.44 11.35 -0.40
CA LEU A 67 -9.22 11.33 -1.20
C LEU A 67 -9.08 12.56 -2.09
N ALA A 68 -10.17 13.07 -2.68
CA ALA A 68 -10.14 14.31 -3.45
C ALA A 68 -9.78 15.52 -2.57
N THR A 69 -10.25 15.54 -1.29
CA THR A 69 -9.87 16.56 -0.32
C THR A 69 -8.38 16.50 -0.01
N VAL A 70 -7.84 15.31 0.28
CA VAL A 70 -6.38 15.12 0.48
C VAL A 70 -5.59 15.61 -0.72
N ALA A 71 -6.00 15.23 -1.93
CA ALA A 71 -5.31 15.65 -3.15
C ALA A 71 -5.33 17.18 -3.36
N ALA A 72 -6.46 17.82 -3.06
CA ALA A 72 -6.60 19.27 -3.14
C ALA A 72 -5.75 19.99 -2.09
N ASP A 73 -5.71 19.48 -0.86
CA ASP A 73 -4.89 20.05 0.21
C ASP A 73 -3.39 19.95 -0.10
N LEU A 74 -2.95 18.86 -0.73
CA LEU A 74 -1.56 18.68 -1.18
C LEU A 74 -1.26 19.48 -2.47
N GLY A 75 -2.28 19.93 -3.21
CA GLY A 75 -2.12 20.64 -4.48
C GLY A 75 -1.59 19.77 -5.61
N ILE A 76 -1.99 18.47 -5.63
CA ILE A 76 -1.44 17.47 -6.56
C ILE A 76 -1.67 17.84 -8.02
N GLU A 77 -2.85 18.36 -8.38
CA GLU A 77 -3.17 18.75 -9.76
C GLU A 77 -2.25 19.86 -10.25
N GLU A 78 -2.12 20.90 -9.44
CA GLU A 78 -1.32 22.08 -9.74
C GLU A 78 0.17 21.73 -9.90
N LEU A 79 0.70 20.91 -8.98
CA LEU A 79 2.09 20.45 -9.04
C LEU A 79 2.39 19.69 -10.35
N ILE A 80 1.47 18.86 -10.80
CA ILE A 80 1.66 18.11 -12.04
C ILE A 80 1.54 19.03 -13.25
N ASP A 81 0.59 19.97 -13.27
CA ASP A 81 0.38 20.88 -14.39
C ASP A 81 1.54 21.88 -14.52
N GLU A 82 2.19 22.30 -13.42
CA GLU A 82 3.41 23.12 -13.42
C GLU A 82 4.59 22.41 -14.11
N VAL A 83 4.70 21.09 -13.92
CA VAL A 83 5.78 20.26 -14.51
C VAL A 83 5.45 19.82 -15.94
N CYS A 84 4.16 19.62 -16.23
CA CYS A 84 3.64 19.12 -17.49
C CYS A 84 2.64 20.08 -18.11
N PRO A 85 3.07 21.31 -18.52
CA PRO A 85 2.16 22.28 -19.08
C PRO A 85 1.57 21.79 -20.41
N VAL A 86 0.30 22.13 -20.64
CA VAL A 86 -0.41 21.81 -21.88
C VAL A 86 -0.79 23.07 -22.64
N ARG A 87 -1.04 22.95 -23.94
CA ARG A 87 -1.56 24.06 -24.77
C ARG A 87 -2.91 24.52 -24.24
N ARG A 88 -3.19 25.83 -24.43
CA ARG A 88 -4.49 26.42 -24.06
C ARG A 88 -5.64 25.63 -24.69
N GLY A 89 -6.64 25.26 -23.88
CA GLY A 89 -7.81 24.47 -24.31
C GLY A 89 -7.63 22.96 -24.27
N ALA A 90 -6.40 22.46 -24.08
CA ALA A 90 -6.20 21.03 -23.86
C ALA A 90 -6.54 20.61 -22.41
N ALA A 91 -6.95 19.35 -22.25
CA ALA A 91 -7.26 18.81 -20.92
C ALA A 91 -6.00 18.77 -20.04
N PRO A 92 -6.05 19.28 -18.78
CA PRO A 92 -4.90 19.33 -17.87
C PRO A 92 -4.33 17.95 -17.59
N VAL A 93 -3.00 17.83 -17.54
CA VAL A 93 -2.31 16.56 -17.22
C VAL A 93 -2.57 16.18 -15.77
N GLY A 94 -2.47 17.16 -14.86
CA GLY A 94 -2.69 16.96 -13.43
C GLY A 94 -4.07 16.38 -13.12
N ARG A 95 -5.12 16.93 -13.73
CA ARG A 95 -6.50 16.43 -13.58
C ARG A 95 -6.63 14.97 -14.05
N ARG A 96 -6.05 14.63 -15.21
CA ARG A 96 -6.11 13.27 -15.75
C ARG A 96 -5.33 12.26 -14.91
N VAL A 97 -4.13 12.64 -14.45
CA VAL A 97 -3.31 11.79 -13.56
C VAL A 97 -4.00 11.61 -12.21
N LEU A 98 -4.55 12.68 -11.61
CA LEU A 98 -5.27 12.60 -10.34
C LEU A 98 -6.49 11.70 -10.44
N LEU A 99 -7.34 11.87 -11.45
CA LEU A 99 -8.50 11.01 -11.67
C LEU A 99 -8.11 9.54 -11.86
N ALA A 100 -7.03 9.29 -12.61
CA ALA A 100 -6.52 7.94 -12.78
C ALA A 100 -5.94 7.34 -11.48
N ALA A 101 -5.31 8.15 -10.63
CA ALA A 101 -4.83 7.72 -9.32
C ALA A 101 -5.99 7.42 -8.35
N LEU A 102 -7.01 8.29 -8.30
CA LEU A 102 -8.21 8.07 -7.49
C LEU A 102 -8.97 6.81 -7.94
N HIS A 103 -9.09 6.61 -9.24
CA HIS A 103 -9.72 5.41 -9.80
C HIS A 103 -9.01 4.12 -9.35
N ARG A 104 -7.67 4.12 -9.22
CA ARG A 104 -6.92 2.96 -8.73
C ARG A 104 -7.33 2.51 -7.34
N VAL A 105 -7.72 3.44 -6.49
CA VAL A 105 -8.11 3.17 -5.09
C VAL A 105 -9.61 2.94 -4.95
N LEU A 106 -10.43 3.63 -5.75
CA LEU A 106 -11.89 3.69 -5.58
C LEU A 106 -12.65 2.65 -6.39
N ALA A 107 -12.11 2.24 -7.54
CA ALA A 107 -12.81 1.30 -8.42
C ALA A 107 -12.87 -0.12 -7.81
N PRO A 108 -13.92 -0.89 -8.14
CA PRO A 108 -14.04 -2.28 -7.73
C PRO A 108 -12.82 -3.11 -8.14
N ARG A 109 -12.58 -4.21 -7.42
CA ARG A 109 -11.50 -5.14 -7.75
C ARG A 109 -11.55 -5.56 -9.22
N ARG A 110 -10.41 -5.51 -9.90
CA ARG A 110 -10.20 -5.82 -11.33
C ARG A 110 -10.74 -4.80 -12.31
N GLU A 111 -11.43 -3.76 -11.86
CA GLU A 111 -11.96 -2.68 -12.70
C GLU A 111 -11.15 -1.39 -12.62
N ASN A 112 -10.05 -1.39 -11.89
CA ASN A 112 -9.18 -0.22 -11.67
C ASN A 112 -8.17 0.04 -12.81
N GLY A 113 -8.33 -0.60 -13.96
CA GLY A 113 -7.53 -0.34 -15.16
C GLY A 113 -7.98 0.91 -15.92
N LEU A 114 -7.08 1.59 -16.66
CA LEU A 114 -7.43 2.83 -17.37
C LEU A 114 -8.59 2.69 -18.36
N ARG A 115 -8.87 1.48 -18.87
CA ARG A 115 -9.99 1.22 -19.78
C ARG A 115 -11.37 1.47 -19.16
N THR A 116 -11.48 1.34 -17.86
CA THR A 116 -12.74 1.52 -17.11
C THR A 116 -12.85 2.90 -16.49
N LEU A 117 -11.78 3.72 -16.54
CA LEU A 117 -11.75 5.02 -15.87
C LEU A 117 -12.85 5.95 -16.37
N ARG A 118 -13.09 6.04 -17.69
CA ARG A 118 -14.12 6.92 -18.24
C ARG A 118 -15.52 6.55 -17.71
N GLY A 119 -15.93 5.29 -17.81
CA GLY A 119 -17.22 4.83 -17.32
C GLY A 119 -17.37 5.01 -15.81
N PHE A 120 -16.31 4.71 -15.04
CA PHE A 120 -16.28 4.97 -13.60
C PHE A 120 -16.43 6.45 -13.28
N TYR A 121 -15.75 7.33 -14.01
CA TYR A 121 -15.81 8.78 -13.83
C TYR A 121 -17.23 9.30 -14.08
N GLU A 122 -17.86 8.90 -15.19
CA GLU A 122 -19.20 9.36 -15.60
C GLU A 122 -20.29 8.99 -14.59
N THR A 123 -20.10 7.89 -13.83
CA THR A 123 -21.07 7.41 -12.82
C THR A 123 -20.71 7.80 -11.38
N SER A 124 -19.51 8.32 -11.14
CA SER A 124 -19.01 8.65 -9.80
C SER A 124 -19.20 10.14 -9.47
N ILE A 125 -19.14 10.47 -8.18
CA ILE A 125 -19.09 11.86 -7.70
C ILE A 125 -17.88 12.64 -8.24
N LEU A 126 -16.84 11.95 -8.74
CA LEU A 126 -15.65 12.60 -9.27
C LEU A 126 -15.94 13.50 -10.47
N ALA A 127 -17.00 13.23 -11.22
CA ALA A 127 -17.45 14.11 -12.31
C ALA A 127 -17.89 15.49 -11.80
N GLU A 128 -18.44 15.56 -10.59
CA GLU A 128 -18.82 16.81 -9.93
C GLU A 128 -17.63 17.48 -9.22
N LEU A 129 -16.80 16.66 -8.52
CA LEU A 129 -15.66 17.17 -7.74
C LEU A 129 -14.50 17.66 -8.61
N LEU A 130 -14.24 16.95 -9.70
CA LEU A 130 -13.08 17.14 -10.59
C LEU A 130 -13.53 17.18 -12.05
N PRO A 131 -14.31 18.21 -12.47
CA PRO A 131 -14.91 18.26 -13.80
C PRO A 131 -13.86 18.30 -14.92
N ILE A 132 -14.04 17.43 -15.90
CA ILE A 132 -13.24 17.34 -17.13
C ILE A 132 -14.10 16.73 -18.24
N ALA A 133 -13.82 17.03 -19.51
CA ALA A 133 -14.50 16.38 -20.61
C ALA A 133 -14.18 14.87 -20.62
N ALA A 134 -15.20 14.03 -20.52
CA ALA A 134 -15.06 12.57 -20.39
C ALA A 134 -14.18 11.91 -21.49
N PRO A 135 -14.21 12.35 -22.77
CA PRO A 135 -13.29 11.82 -23.79
C PRO A 135 -11.80 12.03 -23.50
N ALA A 136 -11.44 12.96 -22.59
CA ALA A 136 -10.04 13.13 -22.17
C ALA A 136 -9.53 11.97 -21.32
N LEU A 137 -10.44 11.15 -20.79
CA LEU A 137 -10.19 9.97 -19.94
C LEU A 137 -10.21 8.65 -20.72
N ASP A 138 -10.31 8.67 -22.04
CA ASP A 138 -10.18 7.48 -22.86
C ASP A 138 -8.80 6.82 -22.67
N ASP A 139 -8.76 5.48 -22.61
CA ASP A 139 -7.55 4.72 -22.30
C ASP A 139 -6.40 4.98 -23.29
N ARG A 140 -6.70 5.21 -24.57
CA ARG A 140 -5.74 5.60 -25.58
C ARG A 140 -5.11 6.95 -25.26
N ARG A 141 -5.92 7.98 -24.99
CA ARG A 141 -5.45 9.34 -24.66
C ARG A 141 -4.66 9.39 -23.36
N LEU A 142 -5.07 8.60 -22.36
CA LEU A 142 -4.33 8.43 -21.12
C LEU A 142 -2.99 7.71 -21.36
N GLY A 143 -2.97 6.67 -22.18
CA GLY A 143 -1.75 5.97 -22.56
C GLY A 143 -0.78 6.84 -23.35
N GLU A 144 -1.26 7.69 -24.24
CA GLU A 144 -0.48 8.68 -24.99
C GLU A 144 0.11 9.73 -24.02
N MET A 145 -0.69 10.25 -23.11
CA MET A 145 -0.25 11.20 -22.07
C MET A 145 0.86 10.62 -21.19
N LEU A 146 0.67 9.42 -20.63
CA LEU A 146 1.69 8.75 -19.81
C LEU A 146 2.96 8.45 -20.62
N GLY A 147 2.80 8.09 -21.91
CA GLY A 147 3.93 7.85 -22.82
C GLY A 147 4.70 9.10 -23.23
N ALA A 148 4.09 10.27 -23.10
CA ALA A 148 4.73 11.57 -23.38
C ALA A 148 5.52 12.10 -22.18
N MET A 149 5.18 11.70 -20.94
CA MET A 149 5.90 12.12 -19.74
C MET A 149 7.35 11.62 -19.76
N THR A 150 8.29 12.54 -19.63
CA THR A 150 9.72 12.25 -19.57
C THR A 150 10.14 11.81 -18.17
N GLU A 151 11.26 11.09 -18.05
CA GLU A 151 11.79 10.67 -16.75
C GLU A 151 12.10 11.87 -15.83
N PRO A 152 12.72 12.98 -16.30
CA PRO A 152 12.89 14.18 -15.46
C PRO A 152 11.56 14.79 -14.98
N GLN A 153 10.50 14.75 -15.80
CA GLN A 153 9.18 15.22 -15.34
C GLN A 153 8.61 14.35 -14.24
N VAL A 154 8.71 13.02 -14.37
CA VAL A 154 8.30 12.06 -13.34
C VAL A 154 9.06 12.33 -12.03
N GLU A 155 10.39 12.49 -12.10
CA GLU A 155 11.24 12.79 -10.94
C GLU A 155 10.89 14.14 -10.28
N ARG A 156 10.63 15.18 -11.08
CA ARG A 156 10.22 16.52 -10.57
C ARG A 156 8.86 16.49 -9.88
N ILE A 157 7.88 15.77 -10.44
CA ILE A 157 6.56 15.60 -9.81
C ILE A 157 6.71 14.87 -8.48
N GLU A 158 7.47 13.75 -8.45
CA GLU A 158 7.70 12.99 -7.23
C GLU A 158 8.38 13.87 -6.15
N ALA A 159 9.40 14.64 -6.52
CA ALA A 159 10.08 15.55 -5.59
C ALA A 159 9.12 16.62 -5.04
N ALA A 160 8.32 17.25 -5.88
CA ALA A 160 7.36 18.26 -5.46
C ALA A 160 6.29 17.70 -4.51
N VAL A 161 5.82 16.46 -4.76
CA VAL A 161 4.88 15.77 -3.87
C VAL A 161 5.54 15.47 -2.52
N VAL A 162 6.78 14.97 -2.50
CA VAL A 162 7.51 14.68 -1.26
C VAL A 162 7.74 15.94 -0.44
N GLN A 163 8.14 17.04 -1.06
CA GLN A 163 8.26 18.33 -0.36
C GLN A 163 6.93 18.76 0.27
N ARG A 164 5.79 18.55 -0.41
CA ARG A 164 4.47 18.83 0.17
C ARG A 164 4.14 17.92 1.35
N LEU A 165 4.53 16.63 1.29
CA LEU A 165 4.35 15.71 2.41
C LEU A 165 5.16 16.14 3.64
N ILE A 166 6.41 16.57 3.45
CA ILE A 166 7.26 17.07 4.54
C ILE A 166 6.66 18.35 5.13
N GLN A 167 6.34 19.33 4.27
CA GLN A 167 5.89 20.67 4.69
C GLN A 167 4.48 20.69 5.30
N ARG A 168 3.54 19.89 4.77
CA ARG A 168 2.13 19.96 5.17
C ARG A 168 1.69 18.86 6.10
N GLU A 169 2.28 17.67 5.96
CA GLU A 169 1.93 16.50 6.77
C GLU A 169 2.97 16.22 7.87
N GLY A 170 4.09 16.95 7.92
CA GLY A 170 5.14 16.73 8.91
C GLY A 170 5.75 15.33 8.84
N VAL A 171 5.93 14.80 7.64
CA VAL A 171 6.49 13.46 7.43
C VAL A 171 7.96 13.46 7.80
N SER A 172 8.36 12.57 8.72
CA SER A 172 9.76 12.43 9.15
C SER A 172 10.62 11.74 8.10
N THR A 173 11.82 12.28 7.85
CA THR A 173 12.78 11.74 6.88
C THR A 173 14.09 11.25 7.51
N HIS A 174 14.18 11.20 8.85
CA HIS A 174 15.39 10.78 9.56
C HIS A 174 15.70 9.29 9.44
N ALA A 175 14.69 8.45 9.40
CA ALA A 175 14.82 7.02 9.24
C ALA A 175 13.95 6.54 8.07
N LEU A 176 14.59 5.93 7.10
CA LEU A 176 13.98 5.50 5.84
C LEU A 176 14.19 3.99 5.66
N ALA A 177 13.21 3.33 5.05
CA ALA A 177 13.28 1.93 4.69
C ALA A 177 13.31 1.77 3.18
N PHE A 178 14.24 0.99 2.68
CA PHE A 178 14.35 0.65 1.27
C PHE A 178 14.04 -0.82 1.04
N ASP A 179 13.25 -1.11 0.01
CA ASP A 179 13.00 -2.48 -0.44
C ASP A 179 12.68 -2.52 -1.94
N CYS A 180 12.81 -3.71 -2.53
CA CYS A 180 12.58 -3.99 -3.94
C CYS A 180 11.50 -5.05 -4.14
N THR A 181 10.74 -4.92 -5.23
CA THR A 181 9.80 -5.94 -5.66
C THR A 181 9.71 -6.03 -7.17
N ASN A 182 9.09 -7.10 -7.67
CA ASN A 182 8.78 -7.30 -9.07
C ASN A 182 7.28 -7.37 -9.29
N PHE A 183 6.84 -6.85 -10.46
CA PHE A 183 5.46 -6.93 -10.93
C PHE A 183 5.41 -7.65 -12.28
N ASP A 184 4.53 -8.62 -12.39
CA ASP A 184 4.35 -9.43 -13.59
C ASP A 184 3.78 -8.60 -14.74
N SER A 185 4.25 -8.85 -15.96
CA SER A 185 3.77 -8.22 -17.18
C SER A 185 3.53 -9.27 -18.26
N PHE A 186 2.40 -9.15 -18.93
CA PHE A 186 2.03 -9.97 -20.10
C PHE A 186 2.54 -9.39 -21.41
N ALA A 187 3.55 -8.54 -21.40
CA ALA A 187 4.16 -8.00 -22.60
C ALA A 187 4.77 -9.13 -23.46
N GLY A 188 4.42 -9.15 -24.74
CA GLY A 188 4.88 -10.17 -25.68
C GLY A 188 6.40 -10.13 -25.94
N ALA A 189 6.91 -11.15 -26.63
CA ALA A 189 8.33 -11.32 -26.93
C ALA A 189 8.93 -10.13 -27.73
N LYS A 190 8.14 -9.49 -28.57
CA LYS A 190 8.54 -8.34 -29.42
C LYS A 190 8.60 -6.99 -28.70
N THR A 191 8.42 -6.93 -27.36
CA THR A 191 8.53 -5.65 -26.63
C THR A 191 9.94 -5.08 -26.72
N ARG A 192 10.04 -3.77 -27.02
CA ARG A 192 11.32 -3.03 -27.03
C ARG A 192 11.66 -2.41 -25.67
N SER A 193 10.83 -2.62 -24.64
CA SER A 193 11.09 -2.11 -23.30
C SER A 193 12.40 -2.66 -22.74
N ARG A 194 13.23 -1.76 -22.18
CA ARG A 194 14.44 -2.13 -21.43
C ARG A 194 14.14 -2.54 -20.00
N LEU A 195 12.97 -2.15 -19.46
CA LEU A 195 12.53 -2.45 -18.11
C LEU A 195 11.84 -3.81 -18.00
N LEU A 196 11.02 -4.19 -18.99
CA LEU A 196 10.30 -5.46 -19.00
C LEU A 196 11.21 -6.60 -19.47
N ARG A 197 11.80 -7.32 -18.54
CA ARG A 197 12.71 -8.44 -18.81
C ARG A 197 12.18 -9.75 -18.21
N ARG A 198 12.57 -10.89 -18.79
CA ARG A 198 12.33 -12.19 -18.16
C ARG A 198 13.19 -12.29 -16.90
N GLY A 199 12.56 -12.45 -15.75
CA GLY A 199 13.19 -12.51 -14.45
C GLY A 199 12.41 -13.43 -13.52
N HIS A 200 12.76 -13.42 -12.23
CA HIS A 200 12.07 -14.22 -11.22
C HIS A 200 10.69 -13.62 -10.94
N ALA A 201 9.66 -14.12 -11.65
CA ALA A 201 8.28 -13.77 -11.38
C ALA A 201 7.82 -14.43 -10.07
N LYS A 202 7.29 -13.65 -9.11
CA LYS A 202 6.78 -14.20 -7.84
C LYS A 202 5.59 -15.16 -8.04
N SER A 203 4.93 -15.11 -9.19
CA SER A 203 3.88 -16.06 -9.60
C SER A 203 4.42 -17.44 -10.03
N GLY A 204 5.74 -17.62 -10.13
CA GLY A 204 6.37 -18.84 -10.66
C GLY A 204 6.21 -19.05 -12.18
N ARG A 205 5.53 -18.11 -12.88
CA ARG A 205 5.32 -18.19 -14.33
C ARG A 205 6.49 -17.58 -15.09
N PRO A 206 6.81 -18.06 -16.32
CA PRO A 206 7.91 -17.52 -17.13
C PRO A 206 7.52 -16.19 -17.81
N LEU A 207 7.10 -15.21 -17.00
CA LEU A 207 6.65 -13.90 -17.45
C LEU A 207 7.81 -12.90 -17.51
N ARG A 208 7.58 -11.80 -18.24
CA ARG A 208 8.39 -10.60 -18.08
C ARG A 208 7.95 -9.87 -16.83
N VAL A 209 8.90 -9.28 -16.15
CA VAL A 209 8.63 -8.54 -14.91
C VAL A 209 9.25 -7.16 -14.99
N LEU A 210 8.61 -6.21 -14.28
CA LEU A 210 9.14 -4.88 -13.98
C LEU A 210 9.68 -4.91 -12.56
N GLY A 211 10.95 -4.56 -12.37
CA GLY A 211 11.51 -4.31 -11.06
C GLY A 211 11.15 -2.91 -10.56
N MET A 212 10.81 -2.79 -9.30
CA MET A 212 10.51 -1.52 -8.62
C MET A 212 11.21 -1.46 -7.26
N GLY A 213 11.98 -0.42 -7.04
CA GLY A 213 12.50 -0.04 -5.73
C GLY A 213 11.66 1.06 -5.11
N LEU A 214 11.48 1.01 -3.80
CA LEU A 214 10.74 1.95 -3.00
C LEU A 214 11.55 2.37 -1.78
N LEU A 215 11.76 3.67 -1.62
CA LEU A 215 12.19 4.28 -0.37
C LEU A 215 10.98 4.90 0.30
N ALA A 216 10.72 4.53 1.53
CA ALA A 216 9.61 5.06 2.29
C ALA A 216 10.04 5.41 3.72
N THR A 217 9.26 6.21 4.41
CA THR A 217 9.55 6.52 5.83
C THR A 217 9.45 5.27 6.67
N ALA A 218 10.31 5.18 7.66
CA ALA A 218 10.40 4.00 8.51
C ALA A 218 9.18 3.84 9.42
N ASP A 219 8.60 4.92 9.92
CA ASP A 219 7.49 4.95 10.88
C ASP A 219 6.13 4.59 10.28
N GLU A 220 5.82 5.08 9.09
CA GLU A 220 4.49 4.93 8.46
C GLU A 220 4.52 4.26 7.08
N GLY A 221 5.70 4.10 6.50
CA GLY A 221 5.87 3.59 5.15
C GLY A 221 5.32 4.55 4.10
N MET A 222 5.44 5.87 4.33
CA MET A 222 5.06 6.89 3.36
C MET A 222 6.07 6.87 2.20
N PRO A 223 5.65 6.65 0.96
CA PRO A 223 6.55 6.64 -0.20
C PRO A 223 7.23 7.99 -0.41
N LEU A 224 8.57 7.99 -0.58
CA LEU A 224 9.35 9.20 -0.83
C LEU A 224 10.10 9.15 -2.17
N LEU A 225 10.63 8.00 -2.54
CA LEU A 225 11.33 7.84 -3.81
C LEU A 225 11.04 6.47 -4.39
N THR A 226 10.72 6.47 -5.68
CA THR A 226 10.55 5.23 -6.44
C THR A 226 11.47 5.19 -7.65
N PHE A 227 11.86 4.01 -8.06
CA PHE A 227 12.54 3.82 -9.34
C PHE A 227 12.20 2.48 -9.96
N ALA A 228 12.04 2.49 -11.27
CA ALA A 228 11.83 1.30 -12.08
C ALA A 228 13.16 0.79 -12.62
N TYR A 229 13.40 -0.52 -12.53
CA TYR A 229 14.61 -1.17 -13.02
C TYR A 229 14.30 -2.44 -13.82
N PRO A 230 15.26 -2.94 -14.64
CA PRO A 230 15.06 -4.15 -15.44
C PRO A 230 14.71 -5.37 -14.57
N GLY A 231 13.64 -6.07 -14.91
CA GLY A 231 13.13 -7.17 -14.07
C GLY A 231 14.04 -8.40 -13.94
N ASN A 232 15.10 -8.50 -14.73
CA ASN A 232 16.13 -9.53 -14.61
C ASN A 232 17.36 -9.09 -13.80
N GLU A 233 17.36 -7.87 -13.30
CA GLU A 233 18.47 -7.34 -12.49
C GLU A 233 18.36 -7.89 -11.06
N ASN A 234 19.49 -8.27 -10.47
CA ASN A 234 19.52 -8.73 -9.09
C ASN A 234 19.35 -7.56 -8.11
N VAL A 235 18.95 -7.87 -6.88
CA VAL A 235 18.58 -6.87 -5.88
C VAL A 235 19.81 -6.03 -5.46
N VAL A 236 21.00 -6.61 -5.41
CA VAL A 236 22.25 -5.89 -5.06
C VAL A 236 22.58 -4.82 -6.09
N THR A 237 22.47 -5.15 -7.38
CA THR A 237 22.70 -4.19 -8.47
C THR A 237 21.62 -3.10 -8.47
N ALA A 238 20.35 -3.48 -8.25
CA ALA A 238 19.22 -2.55 -8.12
C ALA A 238 19.44 -1.58 -6.95
N PHE A 239 19.93 -2.06 -5.81
CA PHE A 239 20.27 -1.20 -4.66
C PHE A 239 21.40 -0.23 -4.98
N GLY A 240 22.43 -0.66 -5.69
CA GLY A 240 23.49 0.24 -6.16
C GLY A 240 23.00 1.35 -7.09
N ARG A 241 22.01 1.06 -7.96
CA ARG A 241 21.32 2.07 -8.79
C ARG A 241 20.47 3.01 -7.94
N PHE A 242 19.77 2.46 -6.95
CA PHE A 242 18.98 3.24 -6.01
C PHE A 242 19.83 4.27 -5.28
N LEU A 243 20.98 3.88 -4.74
CA LEU A 243 21.86 4.81 -4.05
C LEU A 243 22.28 5.97 -4.98
N ARG A 244 22.65 5.68 -6.23
CA ARG A 244 22.98 6.73 -7.22
C ARG A 244 21.79 7.64 -7.53
N ALA A 245 20.56 7.09 -7.61
CA ALA A 245 19.35 7.88 -7.82
C ALA A 245 19.04 8.76 -6.59
N LEU A 246 19.22 8.22 -5.39
CA LEU A 246 19.08 8.95 -4.14
C LEU A 246 20.08 10.11 -4.05
N ASP A 247 21.36 9.88 -4.39
CA ASP A 247 22.41 10.92 -4.40
C ASP A 247 22.02 12.09 -5.31
N ARG A 248 21.61 11.79 -6.54
CA ARG A 248 21.20 12.83 -7.50
C ARG A 248 19.97 13.62 -7.04
N ARG A 249 19.05 12.97 -6.35
CA ARG A 249 17.73 13.51 -6.06
C ARG A 249 17.54 14.00 -4.63
N ARG A 250 18.50 13.73 -3.76
CA ARG A 250 18.43 14.03 -2.32
C ARG A 250 18.06 15.48 -2.05
N ALA A 251 18.76 16.42 -2.68
CA ALA A 251 18.49 17.84 -2.50
C ALA A 251 17.10 18.26 -2.99
N SER A 252 16.65 17.72 -4.14
CA SER A 252 15.30 17.99 -4.65
C SER A 252 14.18 17.36 -3.82
N LEU A 253 14.49 16.31 -3.06
CA LEU A 253 13.57 15.64 -2.15
C LEU A 253 13.59 16.23 -0.73
N ASP A 254 14.46 17.22 -0.47
CA ASP A 254 14.65 17.83 0.85
C ASP A 254 14.99 16.77 1.95
N LEU A 255 15.83 15.78 1.58
CA LEU A 255 16.26 14.74 2.50
C LEU A 255 17.57 15.11 3.20
N PRO A 256 17.70 14.87 4.51
CA PRO A 256 18.92 15.20 5.25
C PRO A 256 20.13 14.38 4.77
N LEU A 257 21.34 14.90 4.97
CA LEU A 257 22.58 14.16 4.68
C LEU A 257 22.71 12.94 5.58
N GLU A 258 22.44 13.11 6.85
CA GLU A 258 22.63 12.10 7.90
C GLU A 258 21.40 11.19 8.11
N MET A 259 20.65 10.93 7.03
CA MET A 259 19.53 9.99 7.11
C MET A 259 20.02 8.55 7.35
N THR A 260 19.24 7.78 8.08
CA THR A 260 19.47 6.34 8.27
C THR A 260 18.63 5.54 7.28
N VAL A 261 19.28 4.71 6.45
CA VAL A 261 18.60 3.83 5.48
C VAL A 261 18.62 2.39 5.99
N ALA A 262 17.45 1.84 6.26
CA ALA A 262 17.27 0.42 6.56
C ALA A 262 17.01 -0.38 5.28
N ALA A 263 17.70 -1.52 5.10
CA ALA A 263 17.50 -2.40 3.95
C ALA A 263 17.64 -3.89 4.32
N ASP A 264 17.00 -4.78 3.53
CA ASP A 264 17.02 -6.23 3.80
C ASP A 264 18.36 -6.88 3.39
N GLY A 265 18.63 -8.07 3.95
CA GLY A 265 19.87 -8.83 3.78
C GLY A 265 20.21 -9.23 2.35
N GLY A 266 19.21 -9.36 1.48
CA GLY A 266 19.41 -9.58 0.05
C GLY A 266 20.14 -8.44 -0.66
N ASN A 267 20.25 -7.27 -0.03
CA ASN A 267 20.93 -6.09 -0.57
C ASN A 267 22.40 -5.99 -0.13
N VAL A 268 22.86 -6.82 0.83
CA VAL A 268 24.20 -6.68 1.45
C VAL A 268 25.28 -7.37 0.63
N SER A 269 26.36 -6.65 0.35
CA SER A 269 27.60 -7.16 -0.20
C SER A 269 28.80 -6.38 0.36
N LYS A 270 30.00 -6.97 0.28
CA LYS A 270 31.24 -6.31 0.71
C LYS A 270 31.41 -4.93 0.06
N GLN A 271 31.26 -4.85 -1.26
CA GLN A 271 31.42 -3.60 -2.02
C GLN A 271 30.38 -2.55 -1.62
N LEU A 272 29.15 -2.99 -1.33
CA LEU A 272 28.08 -2.08 -0.93
C LEU A 272 28.37 -1.49 0.46
N LEU A 273 28.76 -2.30 1.43
CA LEU A 273 29.08 -1.79 2.78
C LEU A 273 30.26 -0.81 2.74
N LEU A 274 31.32 -1.11 1.99
CA LEU A 274 32.45 -0.19 1.79
C LEU A 274 32.00 1.15 1.18
N ARG A 275 31.09 1.11 0.21
CA ARG A 275 30.51 2.32 -0.38
C ARG A 275 29.69 3.13 0.63
N LEU A 276 28.87 2.48 1.45
CA LEU A 276 28.06 3.15 2.46
C LEU A 276 28.90 3.74 3.60
N GLU A 277 30.05 3.18 3.89
CA GLU A 277 30.97 3.70 4.89
C GLU A 277 31.76 4.93 4.43
N ALA A 278 31.93 5.07 3.12
CA ALA A 278 32.49 6.27 2.52
C ALA A 278 31.47 7.42 2.36
N ASP A 279 30.24 7.21 2.77
CA ASP A 279 29.11 8.11 2.61
C ASP A 279 28.69 8.68 3.98
N PRO A 280 28.24 9.94 4.09
CA PRO A 280 27.77 10.52 5.36
C PRO A 280 26.47 9.88 5.88
N ARG A 281 25.80 9.06 5.09
CA ARG A 281 24.58 8.38 5.47
C ARG A 281 24.83 7.26 6.46
N TYR A 282 23.85 7.07 7.32
CA TYR A 282 23.80 5.91 8.19
C TYR A 282 23.01 4.78 7.55
N TYR A 283 23.33 3.56 7.95
CA TYR A 283 22.60 2.39 7.49
C TYR A 283 22.30 1.41 8.63
N VAL A 284 21.21 0.67 8.48
CA VAL A 284 20.89 -0.53 9.26
C VAL A 284 20.50 -1.62 8.28
N MET A 285 21.30 -2.66 8.15
CA MET A 285 21.09 -3.72 7.17
C MET A 285 21.11 -5.09 7.83
N ARG A 286 20.25 -5.99 7.32
CA ARG A 286 20.27 -7.38 7.79
C ARG A 286 21.42 -8.12 7.11
N LEU A 287 22.26 -8.77 7.90
CA LEU A 287 23.31 -9.65 7.37
C LEU A 287 22.74 -11.02 6.97
N PRO A 288 23.30 -11.64 5.93
CA PRO A 288 22.97 -13.02 5.58
C PRO A 288 23.28 -14.00 6.72
N PRO A 289 22.54 -15.11 6.87
CA PRO A 289 22.71 -16.05 7.97
C PRO A 289 24.08 -16.71 8.09
N HIS A 290 24.85 -16.79 7.00
CA HIS A 290 26.20 -17.38 7.04
C HIS A 290 27.19 -16.60 7.93
N HIS A 291 26.92 -15.34 8.25
CA HIS A 291 27.70 -14.56 9.20
C HIS A 291 27.40 -14.90 10.67
N LEU A 292 26.42 -15.77 10.97
CA LEU A 292 26.15 -16.18 12.35
C LEU A 292 27.33 -16.88 13.02
N GLY A 293 28.17 -17.57 12.25
CA GLY A 293 29.40 -18.18 12.73
C GLY A 293 30.50 -17.19 13.09
N ASP A 294 30.48 -16.00 12.48
CA ASP A 294 31.50 -14.95 12.68
C ASP A 294 31.21 -14.08 13.92
N VAL A 295 30.02 -14.20 14.49
CA VAL A 295 29.58 -13.37 15.61
C VAL A 295 29.81 -14.09 16.93
N PRO A 296 30.65 -13.55 17.84
CA PRO A 296 30.90 -14.15 19.13
C PRO A 296 29.61 -14.41 19.92
N ARG A 297 29.56 -15.57 20.56
CA ARG A 297 28.45 -15.94 21.44
C ARG A 297 28.51 -15.09 22.71
N GLY A 298 27.56 -14.20 22.88
CA GLY A 298 27.47 -13.36 24.06
C GLY A 298 26.11 -13.44 24.75
N ARG A 299 25.97 -12.74 25.86
CA ARG A 299 24.70 -12.67 26.60
C ARG A 299 23.77 -11.66 25.93
N HIS A 300 22.69 -12.16 25.35
CA HIS A 300 21.61 -11.32 24.86
C HIS A 300 20.90 -10.63 26.03
N ARG A 301 20.75 -9.33 25.97
CA ARG A 301 19.95 -8.54 26.89
C ARG A 301 18.53 -8.44 26.39
N GLU A 302 17.55 -8.66 27.26
CA GLU A 302 16.14 -8.46 26.93
C GLU A 302 15.94 -6.98 26.59
N LEU A 303 15.35 -6.71 25.43
CA LEU A 303 14.98 -5.35 25.07
C LEU A 303 13.68 -5.02 25.79
N PRO A 304 13.62 -3.93 26.55
CA PRO A 304 12.36 -3.46 27.10
C PRO A 304 11.36 -3.32 25.94
N ALA A 305 10.08 -3.56 26.22
CA ALA A 305 9.02 -3.50 25.20
C ALA A 305 8.94 -2.09 24.64
N LEU A 306 9.91 -1.74 23.80
CA LEU A 306 10.00 -0.48 23.11
C LEU A 306 8.82 -0.36 22.18
N MET A 307 7.95 0.56 22.59
CA MET A 307 6.90 1.08 21.73
C MET A 307 5.91 0.02 21.23
N GLY A 308 5.14 -0.59 22.11
CA GLY A 308 3.85 -1.22 21.78
C GLY A 308 3.75 -2.17 20.57
N SER A 309 4.71 -2.11 19.66
CA SER A 309 4.74 -2.83 18.38
C SER A 309 5.55 -4.12 18.37
N LEU A 310 6.44 -4.34 19.34
CA LEU A 310 7.19 -5.59 19.49
C LEU A 310 6.33 -6.63 20.19
N LYS A 311 5.38 -7.23 19.47
CA LYS A 311 4.61 -8.37 19.99
C LYS A 311 5.56 -9.55 20.26
N GLY A 312 5.90 -9.76 21.52
CA GLY A 312 6.75 -10.84 22.01
C GLY A 312 8.12 -10.35 22.51
N LYS A 313 8.76 -11.19 23.33
CA LYS A 313 10.06 -10.91 23.91
C LYS A 313 11.16 -10.98 22.86
N VAL A 314 12.01 -9.97 22.86
CA VAL A 314 13.14 -9.82 21.96
C VAL A 314 14.38 -9.53 22.80
N TRP A 315 15.46 -10.18 22.49
CA TRP A 315 16.76 -10.01 23.11
C TRP A 315 17.76 -9.58 22.06
N ALA A 316 18.68 -8.72 22.41
CA ALA A 316 19.74 -8.31 21.51
C ALA A 316 21.06 -8.14 22.22
N GLN A 317 22.13 -8.29 21.45
CA GLN A 317 23.50 -7.99 21.84
C GLN A 317 24.12 -7.14 20.75
N LYS A 318 24.65 -5.98 21.13
CA LYS A 318 25.43 -5.10 20.25
C LYS A 318 26.92 -5.32 20.52
N GLN A 319 27.69 -5.53 19.47
CA GLN A 319 29.14 -5.79 19.57
C GLN A 319 29.87 -5.41 18.28
N ALA A 320 31.19 -5.23 18.38
CA ALA A 320 32.04 -5.09 17.21
C ALA A 320 32.40 -6.48 16.69
N CYS A 321 32.20 -6.72 15.40
CA CYS A 321 32.52 -7.97 14.74
C CYS A 321 33.21 -7.71 13.40
N MET A 322 34.04 -8.65 12.98
CA MET A 322 34.63 -8.62 11.64
C MET A 322 33.60 -9.05 10.61
N VAL A 323 33.16 -8.14 9.75
CA VAL A 323 32.22 -8.41 8.66
C VAL A 323 32.92 -8.06 7.35
N TYR A 324 33.10 -9.05 6.48
CA TYR A 324 33.87 -8.91 5.23
C TYR A 324 35.30 -8.32 5.44
N GLY A 325 35.97 -8.67 6.55
CA GLY A 325 37.33 -8.25 6.85
C GLY A 325 37.47 -6.82 7.41
N VAL A 326 36.36 -6.18 7.82
CA VAL A 326 36.37 -4.84 8.44
C VAL A 326 35.60 -4.90 9.76
N PRO A 327 36.09 -4.29 10.85
CA PRO A 327 35.35 -4.18 12.11
C PRO A 327 34.11 -3.33 11.92
N ARG A 328 32.94 -3.88 12.29
CA ARG A 328 31.64 -3.21 12.17
C ARG A 328 30.80 -3.41 13.42
N CYS A 329 29.89 -2.47 13.66
CA CYS A 329 28.88 -2.64 14.68
C CYS A 329 27.84 -3.67 14.20
N VAL A 330 27.69 -4.76 14.94
CA VAL A 330 26.71 -5.82 14.67
C VAL A 330 25.78 -5.95 15.87
N VAL A 331 24.49 -6.10 15.59
CA VAL A 331 23.48 -6.41 16.60
C VAL A 331 22.92 -7.79 16.30
N ASP A 332 23.20 -8.74 17.18
CA ASP A 332 22.62 -10.08 17.16
C ASP A 332 21.28 -10.03 17.90
N VAL A 333 20.20 -10.30 17.19
CA VAL A 333 18.83 -10.18 17.67
C VAL A 333 18.19 -11.56 17.74
N TYR A 334 17.68 -11.96 18.90
CA TYR A 334 16.87 -13.15 19.09
C TYR A 334 15.41 -12.79 19.33
N SER A 335 14.49 -13.42 18.61
CA SER A 335 13.06 -13.26 18.75
C SER A 335 12.39 -14.61 19.04
N ARG A 336 11.87 -14.78 20.25
CA ARG A 336 11.14 -16.01 20.67
C ARG A 336 9.98 -16.32 19.74
N ARG A 337 9.25 -15.30 19.31
CA ARG A 337 8.13 -15.46 18.38
C ARG A 337 8.58 -15.97 17.00
N MET A 338 9.71 -15.46 16.50
CA MET A 338 10.26 -15.92 15.22
C MET A 338 10.73 -17.38 15.33
N HIS A 339 11.45 -17.73 16.40
CA HIS A 339 11.84 -19.08 16.72
C HIS A 339 10.64 -20.04 16.72
N GLN A 340 9.60 -19.73 17.50
CA GLN A 340 8.37 -20.53 17.58
C GLN A 340 7.67 -20.71 16.23
N ARG A 341 7.75 -19.73 15.33
CA ARG A 341 7.20 -19.84 13.98
C ARG A 341 8.04 -20.65 13.03
N GLN A 342 9.37 -20.62 13.16
CA GLN A 342 10.30 -21.33 12.28
C GLN A 342 10.42 -22.80 12.64
N LEU A 343 10.41 -23.14 13.93
CA LEU A 343 10.64 -24.51 14.42
C LEU A 343 9.67 -25.55 13.83
N PRO A 344 8.34 -25.35 13.74
CA PRO A 344 7.44 -26.32 13.11
C PRO A 344 7.72 -26.51 11.61
N GLY A 345 8.17 -25.47 10.91
CA GLY A 345 8.60 -25.57 9.51
C GLY A 345 9.85 -26.43 9.36
N LEU A 346 10.87 -26.15 10.16
CA LEU A 346 12.12 -26.89 10.16
C LEU A 346 11.90 -28.38 10.52
N ARG A 347 11.04 -28.69 11.51
CA ARG A 347 10.67 -30.07 11.86
C ARG A 347 10.04 -30.79 10.67
N ARG A 348 9.06 -30.19 10.02
CA ARG A 348 8.42 -30.77 8.83
C ARG A 348 9.41 -31.02 7.69
N ASP A 349 10.33 -30.10 7.46
CA ASP A 349 11.35 -30.23 6.41
C ASP A 349 12.34 -31.35 6.74
N ARG A 350 12.74 -31.51 8.01
CA ARG A 350 13.55 -32.59 8.51
C ARG A 350 12.85 -33.97 8.33
N ASP A 351 11.61 -34.06 8.79
CA ASP A 351 10.83 -35.31 8.73
C ASP A 351 10.59 -35.73 7.28
N ARG A 352 10.37 -34.75 6.36
CA ARG A 352 10.23 -35.03 4.94
C ARG A 352 11.54 -35.47 4.30
N ALA A 353 12.64 -34.81 4.58
CA ALA A 353 13.95 -35.24 4.08
C ALA A 353 14.30 -36.65 4.54
N ARG A 354 14.05 -36.97 5.82
CA ARG A 354 14.23 -38.33 6.37
C ARG A 354 13.35 -39.34 5.63
N ALA A 355 12.06 -39.05 5.44
CA ALA A 355 11.14 -39.92 4.73
C ALA A 355 11.59 -40.18 3.29
N ASP A 356 11.99 -39.15 2.56
CA ASP A 356 12.47 -39.25 1.18
C ASP A 356 13.76 -40.08 1.08
N LEU A 357 14.69 -39.95 2.06
CA LEU A 357 15.91 -40.73 2.12
C LEU A 357 15.63 -42.21 2.47
N VAL A 358 14.74 -42.49 3.43
CA VAL A 358 14.31 -43.85 3.80
C VAL A 358 13.62 -44.53 2.62
N GLU A 359 12.75 -43.84 1.91
CA GLU A 359 12.08 -44.39 0.72
C GLU A 359 13.09 -44.71 -0.39
N LEU A 360 14.06 -43.82 -0.62
CA LEU A 360 15.12 -44.06 -1.59
C LEU A 360 15.99 -45.26 -1.17
N GLN A 361 16.32 -45.42 0.12
CA GLN A 361 17.07 -46.54 0.65
C GLN A 361 16.31 -47.88 0.45
N ARG A 362 15.02 -47.89 0.79
CA ARG A 362 14.14 -49.06 0.55
C ARG A 362 14.03 -49.42 -0.93
N LEU A 363 13.96 -48.42 -1.80
CA LEU A 363 13.91 -48.63 -3.24
C LEU A 363 15.19 -49.30 -3.75
N LEU A 364 16.36 -48.85 -3.32
CA LEU A 364 17.65 -49.44 -3.70
C LEU A 364 17.81 -50.84 -3.17
N GLU A 365 17.35 -51.12 -1.95
CA GLU A 365 17.36 -52.48 -1.35
C GLU A 365 16.49 -53.43 -2.16
N ARG A 366 15.26 -53.05 -2.52
CA ARG A 366 14.38 -53.86 -3.38
C ARG A 366 14.98 -54.12 -4.77
N GLN A 367 15.76 -53.18 -5.31
CA GLN A 367 16.49 -53.39 -6.57
C GLN A 367 17.62 -54.41 -6.40
N ARG A 368 18.38 -54.38 -5.30
CA ARG A 368 19.43 -55.35 -5.01
C ARG A 368 18.88 -56.77 -4.82
N GLN A 369 17.71 -56.89 -4.22
CA GLN A 369 17.02 -58.16 -3.99
C GLN A 369 16.30 -58.70 -5.26
N GLY A 370 16.38 -57.98 -6.40
CA GLY A 370 15.70 -58.42 -7.63
C GLY A 370 14.17 -58.28 -7.61
N LEU A 371 13.61 -57.69 -6.54
CA LEU A 371 12.16 -57.56 -6.34
C LEU A 371 11.52 -56.45 -7.21
N ARG A 372 12.32 -55.77 -8.02
CA ARG A 372 11.85 -54.73 -8.91
C ARG A 372 12.35 -54.94 -10.33
N ARG A 373 11.42 -55.04 -11.30
CA ARG A 373 11.72 -55.26 -12.74
C ARG A 373 12.31 -54.06 -13.46
N ALA A 374 12.30 -52.85 -12.87
CA ALA A 374 12.84 -51.65 -13.49
C ALA A 374 14.37 -51.64 -13.49
N LYS A 375 14.99 -51.03 -14.54
CA LYS A 375 16.45 -50.88 -14.64
C LYS A 375 17.03 -50.26 -13.36
N PRO A 376 18.13 -50.79 -12.80
CA PRO A 376 18.76 -50.24 -11.60
C PRO A 376 19.16 -48.79 -11.75
N LEU A 377 19.03 -48.02 -10.69
CA LEU A 377 19.46 -46.61 -10.67
C LEU A 377 21.00 -46.56 -10.72
N THR A 378 21.52 -45.60 -11.46
CA THR A 378 22.96 -45.30 -11.43
C THR A 378 23.31 -44.47 -10.19
N VAL A 379 24.57 -44.53 -9.74
CA VAL A 379 25.09 -43.68 -8.63
C VAL A 379 24.72 -42.23 -8.84
N ARG A 380 24.90 -41.70 -10.06
CA ARG A 380 24.55 -40.31 -10.40
C ARG A 380 23.05 -40.00 -10.27
N ALA A 381 22.18 -40.97 -10.60
CA ALA A 381 20.74 -40.82 -10.44
C ALA A 381 20.33 -40.80 -8.94
N VAL A 382 20.99 -41.66 -8.11
CA VAL A 382 20.79 -41.69 -6.66
C VAL A 382 21.26 -40.34 -6.05
N GLN A 383 22.46 -39.87 -6.37
CA GLN A 383 22.99 -38.61 -5.90
C GLN A 383 22.06 -37.41 -6.23
N ARG A 384 21.44 -37.44 -7.43
CA ARG A 384 20.46 -36.39 -7.82
C ARG A 384 19.22 -36.44 -6.92
N ARG A 385 18.70 -37.64 -6.58
CA ARG A 385 17.55 -37.78 -5.69
C ARG A 385 17.91 -37.41 -4.26
N VAL A 386 19.10 -37.78 -3.76
CA VAL A 386 19.61 -37.30 -2.47
C VAL A 386 19.66 -35.78 -2.44
N ALA A 387 20.27 -35.16 -3.45
CA ALA A 387 20.32 -33.69 -3.53
C ALA A 387 18.93 -33.06 -3.54
N GLN A 388 17.92 -33.72 -4.11
CA GLN A 388 16.54 -33.29 -4.10
C GLN A 388 15.87 -33.48 -2.73
N ALA A 389 16.12 -34.59 -2.04
CA ALA A 389 15.59 -34.86 -0.70
C ALA A 389 16.10 -33.84 0.33
N VAL A 390 17.38 -33.45 0.25
CA VAL A 390 18.01 -32.49 1.17
C VAL A 390 18.15 -31.08 0.58
N CYS A 391 17.33 -30.71 -0.42
CA CYS A 391 17.45 -29.41 -1.11
C CYS A 391 17.01 -28.22 -0.27
N ARG A 392 16.24 -28.45 0.79
CA ARG A 392 15.73 -27.40 1.66
C ARG A 392 16.81 -26.85 2.57
N GLU A 393 16.60 -25.61 3.00
CA GLU A 393 17.52 -24.90 3.87
C GLU A 393 17.84 -25.73 5.13
N HIS A 394 19.11 -25.81 5.52
CA HIS A 394 19.68 -26.56 6.65
C HIS A 394 19.65 -28.10 6.52
N MET A 395 18.93 -28.70 5.58
CA MET A 395 18.85 -30.18 5.52
C MET A 395 20.17 -30.84 5.14
N ARG A 396 21.02 -30.18 4.33
CA ARG A 396 22.35 -30.69 3.97
C ARG A 396 23.33 -30.78 5.16
N SER A 397 23.18 -29.89 6.13
CA SER A 397 23.98 -29.92 7.35
C SER A 397 23.45 -30.91 8.39
N LEU A 398 22.16 -31.26 8.32
CA LEU A 398 21.52 -32.21 9.21
C LEU A 398 21.76 -33.68 8.82
N PHE A 399 21.78 -33.97 7.51
CA PHE A 399 21.89 -35.32 7.00
C PHE A 399 23.25 -35.57 6.34
N HIS A 400 24.06 -36.45 6.97
CA HIS A 400 25.28 -36.99 6.38
C HIS A 400 24.93 -38.17 5.51
N VAL A 401 24.97 -38.01 4.19
CA VAL A 401 24.52 -39.04 3.25
C VAL A 401 25.69 -39.55 2.42
N GLN A 402 25.87 -40.87 2.40
CA GLN A 402 26.87 -41.54 1.60
C GLN A 402 26.19 -42.41 0.53
N VAL A 403 26.70 -42.34 -0.69
CA VAL A 403 26.26 -43.15 -1.82
C VAL A 403 27.45 -43.88 -2.40
N ALA A 404 27.45 -45.17 -2.33
CA ALA A 404 28.52 -46.02 -2.85
C ALA A 404 28.03 -46.94 -3.97
N LYS A 405 28.96 -47.43 -4.79
CA LYS A 405 28.69 -48.44 -5.81
C LYS A 405 28.47 -49.76 -5.14
N GLY A 406 27.38 -50.48 -5.44
CA GLY A 406 27.05 -51.80 -4.93
C GLY A 406 26.79 -52.84 -6.03
N ALA A 407 26.78 -54.10 -5.68
CA ALA A 407 26.41 -55.18 -6.60
C ALA A 407 24.91 -55.07 -6.96
N GLY A 408 24.59 -54.94 -8.25
CA GLY A 408 23.22 -54.84 -8.76
C GLY A 408 22.58 -53.42 -8.67
N ALA A 409 22.78 -52.72 -7.56
CA ALA A 409 22.33 -51.33 -7.37
C ALA A 409 23.22 -50.57 -6.38
N PRO A 410 23.28 -49.23 -6.43
CA PRO A 410 24.01 -48.42 -5.44
C PRO A 410 23.51 -48.66 -4.00
N THR A 411 24.40 -48.43 -3.04
CA THR A 411 24.05 -48.38 -1.61
C THR A 411 23.87 -46.96 -1.16
N LEU A 412 22.92 -46.72 -0.29
CA LEU A 412 22.66 -45.43 0.34
C LEU A 412 22.65 -45.66 1.87
N THR A 413 23.53 -44.94 2.55
CA THR A 413 23.51 -44.81 4.02
C THR A 413 23.40 -43.35 4.40
N PHE A 414 22.69 -43.06 5.47
CA PHE A 414 22.64 -41.70 6.02
C PHE A 414 22.52 -41.74 7.53
N THR A 415 23.06 -40.72 8.15
CA THR A 415 22.94 -40.41 9.58
C THR A 415 22.42 -39.00 9.76
N GLU A 416 21.64 -38.80 10.79
CA GLU A 416 21.19 -37.50 11.20
C GLU A 416 22.09 -36.96 12.31
N SER A 417 22.56 -35.73 12.21
CA SER A 417 23.41 -35.07 13.21
C SER A 417 22.54 -34.39 14.26
N GLU A 418 22.49 -34.99 15.47
CA GLU A 418 21.83 -34.37 16.63
C GLU A 418 22.53 -33.06 17.03
N GLU A 419 23.86 -33.01 16.92
CA GLU A 419 24.61 -31.76 17.18
C GLU A 419 24.19 -30.64 16.25
N ALA A 420 24.07 -30.91 14.94
CA ALA A 420 23.60 -29.93 13.97
C ALA A 420 22.14 -29.52 14.23
N TRP A 421 21.32 -30.47 14.67
CA TRP A 421 19.94 -30.18 15.03
C TRP A 421 19.83 -29.25 16.25
N HIS A 422 20.58 -29.52 17.33
CA HIS A 422 20.64 -28.64 18.50
C HIS A 422 21.25 -27.27 18.13
N HIS A 423 22.30 -27.25 17.31
CA HIS A 423 22.87 -26.01 16.83
C HIS A 423 21.85 -25.13 16.09
N LEU A 424 21.04 -25.72 15.21
CA LEU A 424 19.99 -24.98 14.50
C LEU A 424 18.95 -24.41 15.47
N GLN A 425 18.50 -25.19 16.45
CA GLN A 425 17.51 -24.73 17.42
C GLN A 425 18.02 -23.62 18.32
N ASP A 426 19.25 -23.76 18.83
CA ASP A 426 19.76 -22.89 19.88
C ASP A 426 20.47 -21.65 19.32
N TYR A 427 21.07 -21.75 18.12
CA TYR A 427 21.94 -20.71 17.59
C TYR A 427 21.53 -20.13 16.24
N VAL A 428 20.56 -20.71 15.55
CA VAL A 428 20.13 -20.22 14.24
C VAL A 428 18.69 -19.73 14.25
N LEU A 429 17.77 -20.56 14.79
CA LEU A 429 16.35 -20.19 14.78
C LEU A 429 16.06 -18.97 15.65
N GLY A 430 15.21 -18.10 15.14
CA GLY A 430 14.80 -16.89 15.83
C GLY A 430 15.83 -15.78 15.81
N ARG A 431 17.01 -15.98 15.20
CA ARG A 431 18.08 -14.99 15.15
C ARG A 431 18.09 -14.17 13.88
N THR A 432 18.53 -12.93 14.01
CA THR A 432 18.76 -12.00 12.92
C THR A 432 19.97 -11.15 13.25
N LEU A 433 20.94 -11.09 12.35
CA LEU A 433 22.09 -10.20 12.48
C LEU A 433 21.82 -8.89 11.75
N LEU A 434 22.05 -7.78 12.42
CA LEU A 434 22.00 -6.44 11.85
C LEU A 434 23.39 -5.83 11.86
N VAL A 435 23.81 -5.26 10.74
CA VAL A 435 25.05 -4.48 10.63
C VAL A 435 24.70 -3.01 10.46
N THR A 436 25.46 -2.13 11.11
CA THR A 436 25.22 -0.70 11.08
C THR A 436 26.50 0.11 11.30
N ASN A 437 26.53 1.34 10.79
CA ASN A 437 27.49 2.37 11.17
C ASN A 437 26.94 3.34 12.24
N ARG A 438 25.69 3.11 12.74
CA ARG A 438 25.09 3.82 13.86
C ARG A 438 25.63 3.29 15.19
N GLY A 439 26.89 3.60 15.48
CA GLY A 439 27.49 3.25 16.76
C GLY A 439 26.86 3.99 17.96
N ASP A 440 26.25 5.14 17.73
CA ASP A 440 25.54 5.99 18.68
C ASP A 440 24.17 5.45 19.11
N TRP A 441 23.52 4.63 18.27
CA TRP A 441 22.20 4.10 18.57
C TRP A 441 22.23 2.93 19.55
N SER A 442 21.19 2.86 20.39
CA SER A 442 20.98 1.70 21.24
C SER A 442 20.56 0.47 20.40
N PRO A 443 20.74 -0.75 20.93
CA PRO A 443 20.25 -1.97 20.26
C PRO A 443 18.76 -1.88 19.88
N GLU A 444 17.97 -1.24 20.73
CA GLU A 444 16.56 -1.03 20.55
C GLU A 444 16.26 -0.19 19.31
N GLN A 445 16.91 0.96 19.17
CA GLN A 445 16.75 1.86 18.02
C GLN A 445 17.13 1.16 16.71
N ILE A 446 18.23 0.38 16.73
CA ILE A 446 18.69 -0.39 15.57
C ILE A 446 17.68 -1.47 15.17
N VAL A 447 17.18 -2.23 16.15
CA VAL A 447 16.16 -3.27 15.93
C VAL A 447 14.85 -2.64 15.43
N HIS A 448 14.47 -1.51 15.99
CA HIS A 448 13.28 -0.78 15.56
C HIS A 448 13.40 -0.36 14.10
N ALA A 449 14.49 0.30 13.70
CA ALA A 449 14.75 0.71 12.32
C ALA A 449 14.71 -0.47 11.34
N SER A 450 15.33 -1.61 11.70
CA SER A 450 15.28 -2.81 10.87
C SER A 450 13.85 -3.37 10.70
N ARG A 451 13.03 -3.33 11.74
CA ARG A 451 11.65 -3.86 11.69
C ARG A 451 10.69 -2.99 10.91
N MET A 452 11.02 -1.73 10.75
CA MET A 452 10.22 -0.80 9.94
C MET A 452 10.18 -1.15 8.45
N GLN A 453 11.06 -2.03 7.96
CA GLN A 453 10.93 -2.64 6.62
C GLN A 453 9.58 -3.35 6.41
N SER A 454 8.92 -3.80 7.49
CA SER A 454 7.56 -4.34 7.40
C SER A 454 6.54 -3.35 6.83
N HIS A 455 6.80 -2.05 6.88
CA HIS A 455 5.95 -1.03 6.25
C HIS A 455 6.10 -1.03 4.74
N ASN A 456 7.31 -1.27 4.21
CA ASN A 456 7.53 -1.44 2.78
C ASN A 456 6.86 -2.73 2.26
N GLU A 457 6.94 -3.82 3.02
CA GLU A 457 6.22 -5.05 2.68
C GLU A 457 4.70 -4.82 2.59
N ARG A 458 4.14 -4.00 3.50
CA ARG A 458 2.72 -3.60 3.47
C ARG A 458 2.44 -2.72 2.26
N ALA A 459 3.26 -1.71 1.98
CA ALA A 459 3.13 -0.86 0.81
C ALA A 459 3.14 -1.68 -0.49
N PHE A 460 4.08 -2.63 -0.62
CA PHE A 460 4.10 -3.54 -1.76
C PHE A 460 2.90 -4.49 -1.81
N ARG A 461 2.35 -4.88 -0.67
CA ARG A 461 1.11 -5.66 -0.62
C ARG A 461 -0.07 -4.84 -1.14
N ASP A 462 -0.20 -3.59 -0.70
CA ASP A 462 -1.22 -2.65 -1.18
C ASP A 462 -1.08 -2.39 -2.69
N LEU A 463 0.15 -2.28 -3.21
CA LEU A 463 0.44 -2.14 -4.64
C LEU A 463 0.17 -3.41 -5.47
N LYS A 464 0.08 -4.58 -4.83
CA LYS A 464 -0.24 -5.87 -5.47
C LYS A 464 -1.70 -6.27 -5.30
N ASP A 465 -2.38 -5.70 -4.31
CA ASP A 465 -3.79 -6.00 -4.06
C ASP A 465 -4.67 -5.37 -5.14
N PRO A 466 -5.46 -6.19 -5.88
CA PRO A 466 -6.42 -5.66 -6.85
C PRO A 466 -7.50 -4.74 -6.26
N GLY A 467 -7.71 -4.79 -4.94
CA GLY A 467 -8.66 -3.93 -4.22
C GLY A 467 -8.04 -2.67 -3.61
N GLY A 468 -6.76 -2.40 -3.87
CA GLY A 468 -6.02 -1.24 -3.37
C GLY A 468 -5.42 -0.42 -4.51
N ALA A 469 -4.36 0.34 -4.21
CA ALA A 469 -3.58 1.09 -5.20
C ALA A 469 -2.78 0.15 -6.13
N SER A 470 -3.48 -0.68 -6.91
CA SER A 470 -2.89 -1.78 -7.66
C SER A 470 -1.98 -1.32 -8.79
N MET A 471 -0.77 -1.89 -8.85
CA MET A 471 0.15 -1.72 -9.98
C MET A 471 -0.34 -2.47 -11.23
N LEU A 472 -1.10 -3.52 -11.07
CA LEU A 472 -1.59 -4.36 -12.15
C LEU A 472 -2.93 -3.84 -12.70
N PRO A 473 -3.22 -4.07 -13.98
CA PRO A 473 -2.39 -4.72 -14.99
C PRO A 473 -1.37 -3.78 -15.63
N LEU A 474 -0.11 -4.26 -15.84
CA LEU A 474 0.93 -3.57 -16.58
C LEU A 474 0.74 -3.80 -18.09
N ARG A 475 0.13 -2.84 -18.79
CA ARG A 475 -0.20 -2.95 -20.23
C ARG A 475 0.72 -2.14 -21.15
N TYR A 476 1.62 -1.35 -20.59
CA TYR A 476 2.50 -0.46 -21.35
C TYR A 476 3.70 -1.21 -21.93
N ARG A 477 4.16 -0.73 -23.11
CA ARG A 477 5.31 -1.28 -23.83
C ARG A 477 6.48 -0.31 -23.92
N LYS A 478 6.27 0.97 -23.59
CA LYS A 478 7.29 2.02 -23.60
C LYS A 478 7.77 2.29 -22.16
N ASP A 479 9.07 2.41 -21.97
CA ASP A 479 9.67 2.64 -20.64
C ASP A 479 9.16 3.94 -19.98
N ARG A 480 8.95 5.01 -20.77
CA ARG A 480 8.37 6.27 -20.25
C ARG A 480 6.98 6.04 -19.65
N ALA A 481 6.10 5.35 -20.38
CA ALA A 481 4.75 5.05 -19.88
C ALA A 481 4.77 4.13 -18.64
N LEU A 482 5.73 3.21 -18.54
CA LEU A 482 5.92 2.37 -17.35
C LEU A 482 6.33 3.21 -16.13
N ARG A 483 7.28 4.15 -16.28
CA ARG A 483 7.69 5.05 -15.20
C ARG A 483 6.54 5.98 -14.76
N ALA A 484 5.85 6.59 -15.72
CA ALA A 484 4.68 7.42 -15.43
C ALA A 484 3.55 6.63 -14.75
N HIS A 485 3.37 5.34 -15.11
CA HIS A 485 2.42 4.47 -14.44
C HIS A 485 2.84 4.15 -12.99
N VAL A 486 4.13 3.92 -12.73
CA VAL A 486 4.66 3.76 -11.37
C VAL A 486 4.34 5.01 -10.55
N LEU A 487 4.64 6.20 -11.05
CA LEU A 487 4.30 7.47 -10.40
C LEU A 487 2.80 7.55 -10.09
N LEU A 488 1.94 7.30 -11.07
CA LEU A 488 0.48 7.35 -10.91
C LEU A 488 -0.01 6.45 -9.78
N VAL A 489 0.48 5.20 -9.73
CA VAL A 489 0.06 4.23 -8.72
C VAL A 489 0.63 4.58 -7.34
N VAL A 490 1.84 5.10 -7.28
CA VAL A 490 2.45 5.58 -6.03
C VAL A 490 1.72 6.83 -5.51
N LEU A 491 1.28 7.73 -6.38
CA LEU A 491 0.42 8.85 -5.97
C LEU A 491 -0.90 8.35 -5.36
N ALA A 492 -1.52 7.33 -5.95
CA ALA A 492 -2.71 6.70 -5.38
C ALA A 492 -2.45 6.14 -3.96
N LEU A 493 -1.31 5.46 -3.77
CA LEU A 493 -0.89 4.95 -2.46
C LEU A 493 -0.61 6.09 -1.47
N ILE A 494 0.07 7.16 -1.90
CA ILE A 494 0.35 8.34 -1.07
C ILE A 494 -0.95 8.97 -0.58
N LEU A 495 -1.92 9.22 -1.45
CA LEU A 495 -3.21 9.79 -1.07
C LEU A 495 -3.93 8.94 -0.02
N ALA A 496 -3.95 7.61 -0.21
CA ALA A 496 -4.55 6.68 0.74
C ALA A 496 -3.79 6.66 2.10
N LYS A 497 -2.46 6.74 2.08
CA LYS A 497 -1.64 6.78 3.30
C LYS A 497 -1.76 8.10 4.04
N VAL A 498 -1.83 9.23 3.34
CA VAL A 498 -2.10 10.54 3.98
C VAL A 498 -3.46 10.54 4.65
N LEU A 499 -4.48 10.00 3.98
CA LEU A 499 -5.80 9.84 4.60
C LEU A 499 -5.72 8.98 5.87
N GLN A 500 -5.03 7.85 5.83
CA GLN A 500 -4.81 6.99 7.00
C GLN A 500 -4.06 7.71 8.12
N ARG A 501 -3.01 8.49 7.79
CA ARG A 501 -2.23 9.29 8.74
C ARG A 501 -3.10 10.32 9.44
N ARG A 502 -3.88 11.11 8.71
CA ARG A 502 -4.78 12.12 9.25
C ARG A 502 -5.80 11.54 10.23
N LEU A 503 -6.35 10.37 9.92
CA LEU A 503 -7.24 9.66 10.83
C LEU A 503 -6.55 9.21 12.10
N LYS A 504 -5.32 8.70 12.03
CA LYS A 504 -4.52 8.36 13.21
C LYS A 504 -4.22 9.57 14.06
N GLN A 505 -3.85 10.69 13.46
CA GLN A 505 -3.60 11.96 14.15
C GLN A 505 -4.87 12.51 14.84
N ALA A 506 -6.05 12.25 14.28
CA ALA A 506 -7.34 12.56 14.88
C ALA A 506 -7.78 11.53 15.95
N GLY A 507 -6.90 10.61 16.36
CA GLY A 507 -7.21 9.61 17.39
C GLY A 507 -8.02 8.40 16.91
N THR A 508 -8.32 8.30 15.62
CA THR A 508 -9.13 7.22 15.07
C THR A 508 -8.28 5.97 14.79
N THR A 509 -8.78 4.80 15.15
CA THR A 509 -8.11 3.52 14.85
C THR A 509 -8.08 3.27 13.36
N ALA A 510 -6.89 3.28 12.75
CA ALA A 510 -6.68 3.09 11.31
C ALA A 510 -5.52 2.11 11.03
N PRO A 511 -5.66 0.81 11.35
CA PRO A 511 -4.57 -0.17 11.27
C PRO A 511 -4.14 -0.52 9.85
N SER A 512 -5.03 -0.39 8.86
CA SER A 512 -4.77 -0.69 7.45
C SER A 512 -5.53 0.25 6.51
N LEU A 513 -5.14 0.33 5.25
CA LEU A 513 -5.88 1.09 4.24
C LEU A 513 -7.30 0.53 4.05
N ALA A 514 -7.47 -0.78 4.08
CA ALA A 514 -8.78 -1.41 3.94
C ALA A 514 -9.74 -1.04 5.07
N SER A 515 -9.24 -0.90 6.33
CA SER A 515 -10.07 -0.49 7.48
C SER A 515 -10.55 0.96 7.42
N VAL A 516 -9.93 1.76 6.56
CA VAL A 516 -10.28 3.17 6.31
C VAL A 516 -11.16 3.29 5.07
N LEU A 517 -10.68 2.76 3.95
CA LEU A 517 -11.34 2.90 2.65
C LEU A 517 -12.65 2.11 2.56
N GLY A 518 -12.69 0.89 3.12
CA GLY A 518 -13.88 0.03 3.05
C GLY A 518 -15.13 0.71 3.62
N PRO A 519 -15.13 1.15 4.88
CA PRO A 519 -16.27 1.88 5.44
C PRO A 519 -16.61 3.17 4.68
N LEU A 520 -15.60 3.96 4.25
CA LEU A 520 -15.84 5.19 3.50
C LEU A 520 -16.41 4.95 2.10
N GLN A 521 -16.06 3.85 1.42
CA GLN A 521 -16.65 3.47 0.13
C GLN A 521 -18.13 3.11 0.26
N GLN A 522 -18.57 2.65 1.42
CA GLN A 522 -19.98 2.33 1.70
C GLN A 522 -20.81 3.55 2.08
N VAL A 523 -20.20 4.72 2.31
CA VAL A 523 -20.93 5.98 2.46
C VAL A 523 -21.43 6.40 1.08
N GLN A 524 -22.74 6.38 0.89
CA GLN A 524 -23.41 6.59 -0.38
C GLN A 524 -24.40 7.73 -0.31
N ARG A 525 -24.76 8.27 -1.46
CA ARG A 525 -25.95 9.04 -1.70
C ARG A 525 -26.72 8.37 -2.84
N ALA A 526 -28.01 8.58 -2.90
CA ALA A 526 -28.83 8.03 -3.96
C ALA A 526 -29.68 9.09 -4.62
N ARG A 527 -29.83 9.00 -5.93
CA ARG A 527 -30.86 9.73 -6.65
C ARG A 527 -32.08 8.85 -6.74
N VAL A 528 -33.21 9.39 -6.27
CA VAL A 528 -34.51 8.73 -6.32
C VAL A 528 -35.27 9.31 -7.51
N GLN A 529 -35.81 8.46 -8.36
CA GLN A 529 -36.71 8.86 -9.43
C GLN A 529 -38.02 8.10 -9.29
N PHE A 530 -39.12 8.80 -9.42
CA PHE A 530 -40.44 8.21 -9.47
C PHE A 530 -40.90 8.06 -10.92
N ALA A 531 -41.78 7.13 -11.18
CA ALA A 531 -42.41 6.93 -12.49
C ALA A 531 -43.18 8.18 -12.92
N ASP A 532 -43.43 8.33 -14.22
CA ASP A 532 -44.06 9.53 -14.77
C ASP A 532 -45.55 9.69 -14.33
N ASP A 533 -46.16 8.61 -13.93
CA ASP A 533 -47.52 8.54 -13.36
C ASP A 533 -47.58 8.85 -11.86
N ALA A 534 -46.41 8.96 -11.19
CA ALA A 534 -46.35 9.33 -9.78
C ALA A 534 -46.86 10.76 -9.56
N PRO A 535 -47.43 11.06 -8.35
CA PRO A 535 -47.89 12.39 -8.02
C PRO A 535 -46.85 13.48 -8.30
N PRO A 536 -47.26 14.62 -8.93
CA PRO A 536 -46.35 15.69 -9.30
C PRO A 536 -45.50 16.23 -8.14
N ALA A 537 -46.06 16.25 -6.92
CA ALA A 537 -45.37 16.68 -5.71
C ALA A 537 -44.18 15.77 -5.35
N LEU A 538 -44.31 14.45 -5.52
CA LEU A 538 -43.23 13.49 -5.30
C LEU A 538 -42.16 13.61 -6.38
N ARG A 539 -42.56 13.74 -7.63
CA ARG A 539 -41.63 13.96 -8.74
C ARG A 539 -40.85 15.25 -8.56
N ALA A 540 -41.49 16.32 -8.13
CA ALA A 540 -40.87 17.61 -7.84
C ALA A 540 -39.91 17.52 -6.64
N LEU A 541 -40.26 16.78 -5.57
CA LEU A 541 -39.42 16.59 -4.37
C LEU A 541 -38.18 15.78 -4.70
N ALA A 542 -38.30 14.79 -5.59
CA ALA A 542 -37.15 13.96 -6.01
C ALA A 542 -36.34 14.59 -7.14
N ALA A 543 -36.86 15.57 -7.85
CA ALA A 543 -36.19 16.22 -8.97
C ALA A 543 -34.87 16.90 -8.51
N GLY A 544 -33.74 16.31 -8.86
CA GLY A 544 -32.41 16.82 -8.52
C GLY A 544 -31.96 16.62 -7.07
N ALA A 545 -32.77 16.00 -6.21
CA ALA A 545 -32.39 15.76 -4.83
C ALA A 545 -31.53 14.48 -4.67
N TRP A 546 -30.47 14.60 -3.87
CA TRP A 546 -29.70 13.46 -3.41
C TRP A 546 -30.08 13.10 -1.97
N VAL A 547 -30.35 11.82 -1.73
CA VAL A 547 -30.66 11.29 -0.40
C VAL A 547 -29.42 10.58 0.14
N PRO A 548 -28.86 10.99 1.28
CA PRO A 548 -27.72 10.30 1.88
C PRO A 548 -28.15 8.94 2.43
N SER A 549 -27.25 7.94 2.35
CA SER A 549 -27.46 6.65 3.02
C SER A 549 -27.40 6.79 4.54
N GLN A 550 -28.07 5.88 5.24
CA GLN A 550 -27.82 5.71 6.68
C GLN A 550 -26.36 5.34 6.90
N ARG A 551 -25.77 5.85 7.96
CA ARG A 551 -24.36 5.66 8.29
C ARG A 551 -24.21 4.83 9.54
N THR A 552 -23.22 3.94 9.54
CA THR A 552 -22.81 3.22 10.75
C THR A 552 -22.00 4.15 11.67
N ALA A 553 -21.91 3.81 12.98
CA ALA A 553 -21.08 4.56 13.92
C ALA A 553 -19.64 4.72 13.44
N ARG A 554 -19.09 3.69 12.79
CA ARG A 554 -17.73 3.75 12.22
C ARG A 554 -17.60 4.73 11.07
N GLN A 555 -18.57 4.83 10.20
CA GLN A 555 -18.59 5.79 9.10
C GLN A 555 -18.70 7.23 9.63
N GLU A 556 -19.55 7.46 10.62
CA GLU A 556 -19.67 8.77 11.28
C GLU A 556 -18.36 9.17 11.95
N GLU A 557 -17.73 8.28 12.72
CA GLU A 557 -16.41 8.52 13.33
C GLU A 557 -15.38 8.97 12.30
N LEU A 558 -15.26 8.24 11.18
CA LEU A 558 -14.31 8.57 10.12
C LEU A 558 -14.61 9.92 9.46
N LEU A 559 -15.88 10.19 9.18
CA LEU A 559 -16.31 11.45 8.55
C LEU A 559 -16.10 12.65 9.46
N HIS A 560 -16.39 12.51 10.75
CA HIS A 560 -16.13 13.54 11.76
C HIS A 560 -14.64 13.81 11.90
N ALA A 561 -13.81 12.77 12.05
CA ALA A 561 -12.37 12.90 12.14
C ALA A 561 -11.75 13.62 10.92
N LEU A 562 -12.33 13.43 9.73
CA LEU A 562 -11.93 14.09 8.48
C LEU A 562 -12.61 15.44 8.26
N ARG A 563 -13.54 15.86 9.11
CA ARG A 563 -14.38 17.05 8.96
C ARG A 563 -15.17 17.06 7.64
N LEU A 564 -15.69 15.90 7.26
CA LEU A 564 -16.42 15.70 6.00
C LEU A 564 -17.91 15.41 6.18
N ALA A 565 -18.41 15.27 7.42
CA ALA A 565 -19.79 14.90 7.71
C ALA A 565 -20.82 15.80 7.01
N GLU A 566 -20.67 17.12 7.12
CA GLU A 566 -21.54 18.11 6.45
C GLU A 566 -21.36 18.14 4.92
N ARG A 567 -20.16 17.83 4.42
CA ARG A 567 -19.87 17.88 2.98
C ARG A 567 -20.47 16.73 2.20
N VAL A 568 -20.62 15.58 2.84
CA VAL A 568 -21.31 14.41 2.25
C VAL A 568 -22.78 14.73 2.01
N GLU A 569 -23.38 15.59 2.84
CA GLU A 569 -24.77 16.02 2.70
C GLU A 569 -24.95 17.07 1.59
N LEU A 570 -24.01 17.96 1.41
CA LEU A 570 -24.12 19.13 0.54
C LEU A 570 -23.61 18.91 -0.91
N GLY A 571 -22.89 17.84 -1.19
CA GLY A 571 -22.44 17.44 -2.55
C GLY A 571 -21.61 18.43 -3.39
N THR A 572 -21.59 19.72 -3.03
CA THR A 572 -21.18 20.81 -3.92
C THR A 572 -19.99 21.66 -3.49
N THR A 573 -19.48 21.52 -2.27
CA THR A 573 -18.58 22.55 -1.67
C THR A 573 -17.12 22.48 -2.13
N ILE A 574 -16.63 21.32 -2.62
CA ILE A 574 -15.23 21.22 -3.12
C ILE A 574 -15.09 21.88 -4.50
N ALA A 575 -16.07 21.70 -5.37
CA ALA A 575 -16.09 22.39 -6.67
C ALA A 575 -16.04 23.90 -6.47
N ASN A 576 -16.79 24.42 -5.48
CA ASN A 576 -16.79 25.84 -5.13
C ASN A 576 -15.47 26.30 -4.48
N ARG A 577 -14.80 25.48 -3.66
CA ARG A 577 -13.46 25.81 -3.12
C ARG A 577 -12.36 25.77 -4.19
N LEU A 578 -12.41 24.82 -5.11
CA LEU A 578 -11.46 24.78 -6.24
C LEU A 578 -11.71 25.93 -7.19
N ALA A 579 -12.97 26.28 -7.46
CA ALA A 579 -13.35 27.46 -8.24
C ALA A 579 -12.92 28.77 -7.53
N SER A 580 -13.10 28.88 -6.20
CA SER A 580 -12.70 30.06 -5.42
C SER A 580 -11.17 30.17 -5.28
N LYS A 581 -10.41 29.07 -5.16
CA LYS A 581 -8.94 29.09 -5.23
C LYS A 581 -8.43 29.52 -6.62
N LYS A 582 -9.09 29.07 -7.70
CA LYS A 582 -8.79 29.56 -9.06
C LYS A 582 -9.12 31.03 -9.25
N ALA A 583 -10.22 31.53 -8.67
CA ALA A 583 -10.62 32.92 -8.69
C ALA A 583 -9.67 33.83 -7.88
N ARG A 584 -9.17 33.37 -6.74
CA ARG A 584 -8.16 34.07 -5.92
C ARG A 584 -6.80 34.17 -6.60
N ARG A 585 -6.33 33.09 -7.28
CA ARG A 585 -5.10 33.14 -8.09
C ARG A 585 -5.20 34.09 -9.30
N ARG A 586 -6.42 34.41 -9.75
CA ARG A 586 -6.67 35.40 -10.82
C ARG A 586 -6.89 36.81 -10.30
N GLY A 587 -6.63 37.11 -9.02
CA GLY A 587 -6.73 38.44 -8.43
C GLY A 587 -8.16 39.00 -8.28
N LYS A 588 -9.18 38.11 -8.34
CA LYS A 588 -10.59 38.52 -8.30
C LYS A 588 -11.31 38.43 -6.95
N LEU A 589 -10.62 38.03 -5.86
CA LEU A 589 -11.22 37.92 -4.52
C LEU A 589 -10.19 38.26 -3.41
N PRO A 590 -10.58 39.02 -2.36
CA PRO A 590 -9.72 39.32 -1.23
C PRO A 590 -9.37 38.07 -0.39
N PRO A 591 -8.24 38.06 0.36
CA PRO A 591 -7.86 36.99 1.23
C PRO A 591 -8.87 36.79 2.38
N PRO A 592 -9.03 35.58 2.93
CA PRO A 592 -9.87 35.34 4.11
C PRO A 592 -9.27 36.04 5.34
N PRO A 593 -10.10 36.41 6.30
CA PRO A 593 -9.62 36.98 7.56
C PRO A 593 -8.74 35.94 8.31
N PRO A 594 -7.73 36.40 9.07
CA PRO A 594 -6.88 35.51 9.84
C PRO A 594 -7.73 34.70 10.84
N VAL A 595 -7.45 33.40 10.92
CA VAL A 595 -8.03 32.53 11.94
C VAL A 595 -7.42 32.96 13.26
N SER A 596 -8.24 33.56 14.13
CA SER A 596 -7.90 33.77 15.54
C SER A 596 -7.64 32.40 16.18
N GLY A 597 -6.37 32.12 16.47
CA GLY A 597 -5.98 30.97 17.28
C GLY A 597 -6.40 31.15 18.74
N PRO A 598 -6.52 30.03 19.50
CA PRO A 598 -6.77 30.08 20.92
C PRO A 598 -5.60 30.62 21.70
#